data_6168eaddf152a10c0e3899cab5f60057
#
_entry.id   6168eaddf152a10c0e3899cab5f60057
#
_cell.length_a   1.000
_cell.length_b   1.000
_cell.length_c   1.000
_cell.angle_alpha   90.00
_cell.angle_beta   90.00
_cell.angle_gamma   90.00
#
_symmetry.space_group_name_H-M   'P 1'
#
loop_
_entity.id
_entity.type
_entity.pdbx_description
1 polymer ?
#
loop_
_entity_poly.entity_id
_entity_poly.type
_entity_poly.pdbx_seq_one_letter_code
_entity_poly.pdbx_strand_id
1 'polypeptide(L)'
;MTPTNHSINSSEREGLTWAKVSRFLSLPFQPSRLSTYLAAKRFDEVPLNTLLQDGIKGVLIDADGTMGPHHTRDIDASILAHIQKMLQQGLQVAIYTNAAEDRFQPLEKLGVKVVKNVPPKPARAGFEIAMKEFLGLNDPFKICMIGDNYITDGGAIDVGMRFIYIQPITGNEPFIHALTRYLAYLCARIYGKIPQSH
;
A
#
# COMPACT_ATOMS: atom_id res chain seq x y z
N MET A 1 25.11 -21.80 11.55
CA MET A 1 25.19 -20.46 10.97
C MET A 1 23.93 -19.70 11.39
N THR A 2 24.06 -18.81 12.35
CA THR A 2 22.96 -17.96 12.85
C THR A 2 22.67 -16.90 11.81
N PRO A 3 21.41 -16.67 11.40
CA PRO A 3 21.08 -15.57 10.51
C PRO A 3 21.32 -14.25 11.24
N THR A 4 22.19 -13.42 10.71
CA THR A 4 22.40 -12.04 11.14
C THR A 4 21.10 -11.26 10.94
N ASN A 5 20.44 -10.96 12.06
CA ASN A 5 19.24 -10.15 12.12
C ASN A 5 19.65 -8.68 11.86
N HIS A 6 19.76 -8.27 10.58
CA HIS A 6 19.87 -6.87 10.21
C HIS A 6 18.48 -6.25 10.36
N SER A 7 18.22 -5.63 11.51
CA SER A 7 17.11 -4.70 11.66
C SER A 7 17.34 -3.52 10.70
N ILE A 8 16.59 -3.49 9.60
CA ILE A 8 16.61 -2.37 8.64
C ILE A 8 16.11 -1.14 9.39
N ASN A 9 16.95 -0.11 9.53
CA ASN A 9 16.61 1.13 10.21
C ASN A 9 15.42 1.83 9.55
N SER A 10 14.51 2.41 10.34
CA SER A 10 13.32 3.13 9.83
C SER A 10 13.69 4.26 8.85
N SER A 11 14.81 4.95 9.06
CA SER A 11 15.32 5.98 8.15
C SER A 11 15.71 5.45 6.76
N GLU A 12 16.14 4.19 6.65
CA GLU A 12 16.43 3.55 5.35
C GLU A 12 15.14 3.15 4.62
N ARG A 13 14.07 2.81 5.34
CA ARG A 13 12.77 2.45 4.75
C ARG A 13 12.05 3.67 4.16
N GLU A 14 12.11 4.82 4.83
CA GLU A 14 11.46 6.06 4.40
C GLU A 14 12.28 6.83 3.35
N GLY A 15 13.60 6.70 3.38
CA GLY A 15 14.53 7.43 2.51
C GLY A 15 14.36 7.18 1.02
N LEU A 16 15.06 8.00 0.24
CA LEU A 16 15.17 7.83 -1.21
C LEU A 16 16.10 6.65 -1.53
N THR A 17 15.52 5.52 -1.93
CA THR A 17 16.29 4.33 -2.31
C THR A 17 16.42 4.22 -3.83
N TRP A 18 17.45 3.52 -4.30
CA TRP A 18 17.63 3.25 -5.73
C TRP A 18 16.42 2.56 -6.36
N ALA A 19 15.74 1.68 -5.62
CA ALA A 19 14.52 1.01 -6.08
C ALA A 19 13.38 2.01 -6.36
N LYS A 20 13.19 3.02 -5.50
CA LYS A 20 12.21 4.10 -5.69
C LYS A 20 12.55 4.96 -6.90
N VAL A 21 13.83 5.35 -7.04
CA VAL A 21 14.31 6.17 -8.17
C VAL A 21 14.15 5.41 -9.49
N SER A 22 14.64 4.18 -9.57
CA SER A 22 14.55 3.34 -10.76
C SER A 22 13.11 3.11 -11.19
N ARG A 23 12.22 2.82 -10.23
CA ARG A 23 10.80 2.68 -10.51
C ARG A 23 10.21 3.98 -11.05
N PHE A 24 10.42 5.11 -10.38
CA PHE A 24 9.90 6.41 -10.81
C PHE A 24 10.32 6.74 -12.26
N LEU A 25 11.59 6.58 -12.59
CA LEU A 25 12.10 6.84 -13.93
C LEU A 25 11.55 5.87 -14.99
N SER A 26 11.15 4.67 -14.60
CA SER A 26 10.58 3.68 -15.52
C SER A 26 9.10 3.89 -15.84
N LEU A 27 8.33 4.59 -14.98
CA LEU A 27 6.89 4.73 -15.12
C LEU A 27 6.44 5.30 -16.49
N PRO A 28 7.08 6.34 -17.05
CA PRO A 28 6.71 6.86 -18.36
C PRO A 28 6.91 5.87 -19.52
N PHE A 29 7.83 4.91 -19.36
CA PHE A 29 8.17 3.92 -20.39
C PHE A 29 7.47 2.56 -20.18
N GLN A 30 6.87 2.36 -19.02
CA GLN A 30 6.20 1.11 -18.63
C GLN A 30 4.81 1.40 -18.06
N PRO A 31 3.83 1.83 -18.90
CA PRO A 31 2.49 2.21 -18.43
C PRO A 31 1.72 1.08 -17.73
N SER A 32 2.10 -0.19 -17.96
CA SER A 32 1.52 -1.34 -17.24
C SER A 32 1.74 -1.27 -15.73
N ARG A 33 2.82 -0.63 -15.29
CA ARG A 33 3.13 -0.41 -13.86
C ARG A 33 2.26 0.64 -13.18
N LEU A 34 1.40 1.31 -13.94
CA LEU A 34 0.44 2.32 -13.48
C LEU A 34 -0.99 1.77 -13.45
N SER A 35 -1.18 0.48 -13.75
CA SER A 35 -2.52 -0.13 -13.80
C SER A 35 -3.22 -0.04 -12.47
N THR A 36 -4.32 0.71 -12.44
CA THR A 36 -5.15 0.91 -11.25
C THR A 36 -6.41 0.07 -11.39
N TYR A 37 -6.65 -0.79 -10.41
CA TYR A 37 -7.85 -1.64 -10.37
C TYR A 37 -9.07 -0.82 -9.96
N LEU A 38 -8.97 -0.07 -8.87
CA LEU A 38 -9.98 0.85 -8.37
C LEU A 38 -9.33 2.16 -7.92
N ALA A 39 -10.11 3.23 -7.91
CA ALA A 39 -9.69 4.50 -7.32
C ALA A 39 -10.80 5.02 -6.40
N ALA A 40 -10.41 5.50 -5.22
CA ALA A 40 -11.32 6.11 -4.26
C ALA A 40 -10.72 7.41 -3.70
N LYS A 41 -11.57 8.31 -3.22
CA LYS A 41 -11.09 9.54 -2.57
C LYS A 41 -10.55 9.26 -1.18
N ARG A 42 -11.20 8.35 -0.47
CA ARG A 42 -10.85 7.97 0.90
C ARG A 42 -10.77 6.45 1.02
N PHE A 43 -9.99 6.00 2.00
CA PHE A 43 -9.85 4.57 2.29
C PHE A 43 -11.19 3.90 2.64
N ASP A 44 -12.02 4.57 3.45
CA ASP A 44 -13.32 4.06 3.90
C ASP A 44 -14.41 4.06 2.80
N GLU A 45 -14.10 4.61 1.63
CA GLU A 45 -14.96 4.56 0.43
C GLU A 45 -14.64 3.37 -0.51
N VAL A 46 -13.60 2.58 -0.22
CA VAL A 46 -13.25 1.41 -1.05
C VAL A 46 -14.41 0.41 -1.05
N PRO A 47 -14.96 0.04 -2.24
CA PRO A 47 -16.20 -0.75 -2.32
C PRO A 47 -15.94 -2.23 -2.00
N LEU A 48 -16.18 -2.67 -0.77
CA LEU A 48 -15.94 -4.04 -0.31
C LEU A 48 -16.69 -5.10 -1.12
N ASN A 49 -17.93 -4.80 -1.51
CA ASN A 49 -18.73 -5.73 -2.33
C ASN A 49 -18.04 -6.05 -3.66
N THR A 50 -17.43 -5.04 -4.30
CA THR A 50 -16.68 -5.23 -5.55
C THR A 50 -15.47 -6.12 -5.31
N LEU A 51 -14.72 -5.90 -4.20
CA LEU A 51 -13.58 -6.75 -3.87
C LEU A 51 -13.98 -8.22 -3.71
N LEU A 52 -15.07 -8.48 -3.00
CA LEU A 52 -15.57 -9.84 -2.76
C LEU A 52 -16.08 -10.50 -4.02
N GLN A 53 -16.85 -9.78 -4.86
CA GLN A 53 -17.34 -10.27 -6.14
C GLN A 53 -16.20 -10.62 -7.10
N ASP A 54 -15.12 -9.85 -7.10
CA ASP A 54 -13.93 -10.09 -7.91
C ASP A 54 -12.98 -11.13 -7.30
N GLY A 55 -13.38 -11.77 -6.21
CA GLY A 55 -12.67 -12.89 -5.57
C GLY A 55 -11.43 -12.47 -4.78
N ILE A 56 -11.32 -11.20 -4.37
CA ILE A 56 -10.24 -10.75 -3.49
C ILE A 56 -10.35 -11.47 -2.13
N LYS A 57 -9.22 -11.90 -1.63
CA LYS A 57 -9.08 -12.61 -0.36
C LYS A 57 -8.16 -11.89 0.63
N GLY A 58 -7.28 -11.02 0.14
CA GLY A 58 -6.34 -10.31 0.98
C GLY A 58 -6.17 -8.85 0.59
N VAL A 59 -5.87 -8.03 1.60
CA VAL A 59 -5.66 -6.60 1.43
C VAL A 59 -4.40 -6.19 2.20
N LEU A 60 -3.46 -5.60 1.48
CA LEU A 60 -2.34 -4.85 2.05
C LEU A 60 -2.71 -3.37 2.05
N ILE A 61 -2.47 -2.70 3.16
CA ILE A 61 -2.84 -1.29 3.33
C ILE A 61 -1.59 -0.48 3.65
N ASP A 62 -1.37 0.62 2.91
CA ASP A 62 -0.40 1.63 3.32
C ASP A 62 -0.97 2.50 4.43
N ALA A 63 -0.09 3.15 5.18
CA ALA A 63 -0.47 3.99 6.30
C ALA A 63 -0.45 5.48 5.94
N ASP A 64 0.74 6.01 5.66
CA ASP A 64 0.97 7.43 5.46
C ASP A 64 0.40 7.92 4.12
N GLY A 65 -0.44 8.94 4.17
CA GLY A 65 -1.15 9.44 3.00
C GLY A 65 -2.41 8.63 2.64
N THR A 66 -2.58 7.42 3.17
CA THR A 66 -3.70 6.51 2.87
C THR A 66 -4.72 6.44 4.00
N MET A 67 -4.29 6.16 5.23
CA MET A 67 -5.15 6.11 6.41
C MET A 67 -5.14 7.43 7.21
N GLY A 68 -4.17 8.28 6.97
CA GLY A 68 -4.00 9.57 7.65
C GLY A 68 -2.81 10.34 7.11
N PRO A 69 -2.61 11.58 7.55
CA PRO A 69 -1.42 12.35 7.25
C PRO A 69 -0.14 11.63 7.71
N HIS A 70 1.00 11.98 7.13
CA HIS A 70 2.29 11.41 7.52
C HIS A 70 2.54 11.54 9.04
N HIS A 71 3.02 10.46 9.66
CA HIS A 71 3.35 10.36 11.08
C HIS A 71 2.19 10.57 12.06
N THR A 72 0.93 10.55 11.60
CA THR A 72 -0.23 10.61 12.48
C THR A 72 -0.36 9.32 13.27
N ARG A 73 -0.55 9.43 14.59
CA ARG A 73 -0.78 8.27 15.48
C ARG A 73 -2.24 7.89 15.61
N ASP A 74 -3.12 8.87 15.44
CA ASP A 74 -4.57 8.66 15.56
C ASP A 74 -5.12 8.14 14.23
N ILE A 75 -5.82 7.03 14.29
CA ILE A 75 -6.52 6.43 13.16
C ILE A 75 -7.99 6.80 13.29
N ASP A 76 -8.54 7.40 12.23
CA ASP A 76 -9.94 7.81 12.17
C ASP A 76 -10.88 6.61 12.44
N ALA A 77 -11.95 6.87 13.20
CA ALA A 77 -12.95 5.84 13.54
C ALA A 77 -13.62 5.22 12.31
N SER A 78 -13.80 5.99 11.24
CA SER A 78 -14.35 5.48 9.97
C SER A 78 -13.42 4.46 9.31
N ILE A 79 -12.10 4.67 9.38
CA ILE A 79 -11.08 3.75 8.87
C ILE A 79 -11.07 2.45 9.69
N LEU A 80 -11.08 2.56 11.02
CA LEU A 80 -11.17 1.40 11.91
C LEU A 80 -12.42 0.57 11.62
N ALA A 81 -13.57 1.24 11.48
CA ALA A 81 -14.84 0.59 11.17
C ALA A 81 -14.81 -0.12 9.79
N HIS A 82 -14.16 0.49 8.79
CA HIS A 82 -14.03 -0.10 7.46
C HIS A 82 -13.12 -1.33 7.47
N ILE A 83 -11.98 -1.27 8.16
CA ILE A 83 -11.08 -2.42 8.36
C ILE A 83 -11.82 -3.55 9.10
N GLN A 84 -12.59 -3.21 10.13
CA GLN A 84 -13.39 -4.19 10.87
C GLN A 84 -14.42 -4.90 9.97
N LYS A 85 -15.07 -4.16 9.06
CA LYS A 85 -15.95 -4.74 8.03
C LYS A 85 -15.19 -5.67 7.08
N MET A 86 -13.97 -5.30 6.64
CA MET A 86 -13.12 -6.17 5.81
C MET A 86 -12.87 -7.52 6.50
N LEU A 87 -12.46 -7.48 7.78
CA LEU A 87 -12.21 -8.68 8.57
C LEU A 87 -13.46 -9.53 8.77
N GLN A 88 -14.61 -8.91 9.08
CA GLN A 88 -15.91 -9.59 9.24
C GLN A 88 -16.37 -10.28 7.96
N GLN A 89 -16.00 -9.75 6.81
CA GLN A 89 -16.28 -10.35 5.50
C GLN A 89 -15.27 -11.41 5.06
N GLY A 90 -14.33 -11.77 5.95
CA GLY A 90 -13.35 -12.83 5.73
C GLY A 90 -12.11 -12.43 4.94
N LEU A 91 -11.89 -11.14 4.69
CA LEU A 91 -10.65 -10.66 4.07
C LEU A 91 -9.49 -10.77 5.06
N GLN A 92 -8.35 -11.26 4.59
CA GLN A 92 -7.09 -11.17 5.32
C GLN A 92 -6.54 -9.75 5.17
N VAL A 93 -6.26 -9.07 6.28
CA VAL A 93 -5.82 -7.67 6.25
C VAL A 93 -4.47 -7.53 6.93
N ALA A 94 -3.54 -6.83 6.27
CA ALA A 94 -2.26 -6.48 6.86
C ALA A 94 -1.84 -5.04 6.48
N ILE A 95 -1.18 -4.36 7.41
CA ILE A 95 -0.55 -3.06 7.16
C ILE A 95 0.83 -3.31 6.57
N TYR A 96 1.10 -2.75 5.39
CA TYR A 96 2.41 -2.79 4.76
C TYR A 96 2.86 -1.38 4.42
N THR A 97 3.61 -0.77 5.32
CA THR A 97 4.10 0.60 5.23
C THR A 97 5.62 0.67 5.33
N ASN A 98 6.20 1.75 4.79
CA ASN A 98 7.61 2.08 5.02
C ASN A 98 7.81 2.91 6.31
N ALA A 99 6.74 3.39 6.93
CA ALA A 99 6.77 4.18 8.16
C ALA A 99 7.08 3.35 9.42
N ALA A 100 7.36 4.04 10.52
CA ALA A 100 7.60 3.42 11.82
C ALA A 100 6.37 2.63 12.32
N GLU A 101 6.63 1.50 12.99
CA GLU A 101 5.65 0.43 13.25
C GLU A 101 4.94 0.55 14.61
N ASP A 102 5.35 1.46 15.49
CA ASP A 102 4.89 1.54 16.88
C ASP A 102 3.47 2.11 17.07
N ARG A 103 2.87 2.65 16.01
CA ARG A 103 1.56 3.35 16.04
C ARG A 103 0.36 2.46 15.68
N PHE A 104 0.57 1.20 15.31
CA PHE A 104 -0.51 0.33 14.79
C PHE A 104 -1.14 -0.60 15.84
N GLN A 105 -0.84 -0.41 17.12
CA GLN A 105 -1.42 -1.20 18.22
C GLN A 105 -2.97 -1.30 18.18
N PRO A 106 -3.72 -0.23 17.87
CA PRO A 106 -5.19 -0.34 17.76
C PRO A 106 -5.65 -1.33 16.69
N LEU A 107 -4.93 -1.39 15.56
CA LEU A 107 -5.21 -2.31 14.45
C LEU A 107 -4.80 -3.75 14.80
N GLU A 108 -3.66 -3.93 15.47
CA GLU A 108 -3.21 -5.26 15.93
C GLU A 108 -4.26 -5.88 16.89
N LYS A 109 -4.88 -5.07 17.77
CA LYS A 109 -5.98 -5.52 18.64
C LYS A 109 -7.24 -5.97 17.88
N LEU A 110 -7.44 -5.49 16.65
CA LEU A 110 -8.53 -5.94 15.76
C LEU A 110 -8.16 -7.21 14.98
N GLY A 111 -6.94 -7.74 15.14
CA GLY A 111 -6.45 -8.90 14.39
C GLY A 111 -5.76 -8.56 13.08
N VAL A 112 -5.51 -7.28 12.80
CA VAL A 112 -4.73 -6.84 11.64
C VAL A 112 -3.25 -7.12 11.88
N LYS A 113 -2.59 -7.76 10.93
CA LYS A 113 -1.14 -8.00 11.00
C LYS A 113 -0.38 -6.76 10.52
N VAL A 114 0.75 -6.46 11.15
CA VAL A 114 1.68 -5.41 10.69
C VAL A 114 2.90 -6.08 10.08
N VAL A 115 3.19 -5.76 8.83
CA VAL A 115 4.31 -6.34 8.08
C VAL A 115 5.62 -5.74 8.58
N LYS A 116 6.42 -6.56 9.26
CA LYS A 116 7.68 -6.17 9.93
C LYS A 116 8.86 -6.95 9.37
N ASN A 117 10.04 -6.37 9.44
CA ASN A 117 11.31 -7.02 9.07
C ASN A 117 11.35 -7.56 7.62
N VAL A 118 10.71 -6.85 6.70
CA VAL A 118 10.70 -7.18 5.26
C VAL A 118 11.32 -6.05 4.46
N PRO A 119 11.82 -6.32 3.23
CA PRO A 119 12.28 -5.28 2.32
C PRO A 119 11.20 -4.20 2.12
N PRO A 120 11.59 -2.90 2.17
CA PRO A 120 10.64 -1.80 2.02
C PRO A 120 10.06 -1.73 0.61
N LYS A 121 8.86 -1.18 0.49
CA LYS A 121 8.25 -0.87 -0.82
C LYS A 121 9.15 0.09 -1.62
N PRO A 122 9.32 -0.11 -2.93
CA PRO A 122 8.57 -1.00 -3.83
C PRO A 122 9.21 -2.39 -4.08
N ALA A 123 10.06 -2.90 -3.19
CA ALA A 123 10.76 -4.16 -3.44
C ALA A 123 9.80 -5.35 -3.59
N ARG A 124 9.93 -6.10 -4.70
CA ARG A 124 9.12 -7.31 -4.98
C ARG A 124 9.13 -8.30 -3.82
N ALA A 125 10.32 -8.59 -3.28
CA ALA A 125 10.47 -9.55 -2.18
C ALA A 125 9.64 -9.16 -0.95
N GLY A 126 9.50 -7.85 -0.65
CA GLY A 126 8.67 -7.39 0.44
C GLY A 126 7.19 -7.71 0.24
N PHE A 127 6.64 -7.50 -0.96
CA PHE A 127 5.26 -7.87 -1.30
C PHE A 127 5.04 -9.39 -1.28
N GLU A 128 5.99 -10.17 -1.79
CA GLU A 128 5.90 -11.64 -1.79
C GLU A 128 5.90 -12.22 -0.37
N ILE A 129 6.73 -11.67 0.53
CA ILE A 129 6.75 -12.05 1.94
C ILE A 129 5.44 -11.60 2.62
N ALA A 130 4.99 -10.36 2.39
CA ALA A 130 3.74 -9.85 2.95
C ALA A 130 2.54 -10.73 2.55
N MET A 131 2.48 -11.17 1.30
CA MET A 131 1.46 -12.07 0.80
C MET A 131 1.48 -13.42 1.53
N LYS A 132 2.65 -14.07 1.57
CA LYS A 132 2.78 -15.46 2.06
C LYS A 132 2.72 -15.56 3.59
N GLU A 133 3.50 -14.72 4.27
CA GLU A 133 3.70 -14.87 5.72
C GLU A 133 2.67 -14.08 6.53
N PHE A 134 2.22 -12.93 6.01
CA PHE A 134 1.29 -12.09 6.75
C PHE A 134 -0.17 -12.31 6.33
N LEU A 135 -0.48 -12.44 5.05
CA LEU A 135 -1.83 -12.75 4.60
C LEU A 135 -2.11 -14.25 4.53
N GLY A 136 -1.08 -15.12 4.45
CA GLY A 136 -1.26 -16.56 4.29
C GLY A 136 -1.80 -16.96 2.92
N LEU A 137 -1.52 -16.16 1.88
CA LEU A 137 -2.04 -16.34 0.53
C LEU A 137 -0.89 -16.59 -0.46
N ASN A 138 -1.19 -17.31 -1.56
CA ASN A 138 -0.20 -17.63 -2.58
C ASN A 138 -0.56 -17.10 -3.98
N ASP A 139 -1.77 -16.59 -4.16
CA ASP A 139 -2.27 -16.08 -5.44
C ASP A 139 -2.31 -14.54 -5.39
N PRO A 140 -1.37 -13.83 -6.05
CA PRO A 140 -1.32 -12.37 -6.02
C PRO A 140 -2.53 -11.72 -6.66
N PHE A 141 -3.20 -12.39 -7.62
CA PHE A 141 -4.40 -11.84 -8.27
C PHE A 141 -5.60 -11.70 -7.32
N LYS A 142 -5.57 -12.42 -6.19
CA LYS A 142 -6.57 -12.33 -5.11
C LYS A 142 -6.20 -11.34 -4.00
N ILE A 143 -5.20 -10.51 -4.24
CA ILE A 143 -4.71 -9.53 -3.26
C ILE A 143 -4.76 -8.13 -3.86
N CYS A 144 -5.22 -7.18 -3.05
CA CYS A 144 -5.12 -5.76 -3.37
C CYS A 144 -4.10 -5.08 -2.46
N MET A 145 -3.29 -4.18 -3.02
CA MET A 145 -2.58 -3.15 -2.28
C MET A 145 -3.38 -1.86 -2.35
N ILE A 146 -3.74 -1.28 -1.21
CA ILE A 146 -4.41 0.02 -1.10
C ILE A 146 -3.36 1.05 -0.67
N GLY A 147 -3.19 2.10 -1.48
CA GLY A 147 -2.18 3.12 -1.21
C GLY A 147 -2.35 4.35 -2.08
N ASP A 148 -1.59 5.40 -1.77
CA ASP A 148 -1.64 6.71 -2.42
C ASP A 148 -0.51 6.95 -3.43
N ASN A 149 0.46 6.00 -3.54
CA ASN A 149 1.72 6.26 -4.23
C ASN A 149 2.10 5.17 -5.24
N TYR A 150 2.08 5.49 -6.53
CA TYR A 150 2.49 4.57 -7.60
C TYR A 150 3.95 4.13 -7.52
N ILE A 151 4.83 4.91 -6.87
CA ILE A 151 6.26 4.59 -6.76
C ILE A 151 6.49 3.49 -5.72
N THR A 152 5.81 3.57 -4.58
CA THR A 152 5.95 2.62 -3.48
C THR A 152 4.90 1.51 -3.54
N ASP A 153 3.63 1.87 -3.43
CA ASP A 153 2.51 0.92 -3.35
C ASP A 153 2.21 0.26 -4.67
N GLY A 154 2.39 1.01 -5.77
CA GLY A 154 2.31 0.47 -7.11
C GLY A 154 3.31 -0.66 -7.39
N GLY A 155 4.33 -0.88 -6.54
CA GLY A 155 5.19 -2.06 -6.56
C GLY A 155 4.42 -3.38 -6.48
N ALA A 156 3.23 -3.37 -5.91
CA ALA A 156 2.31 -4.50 -5.89
C ALA A 156 1.95 -5.02 -7.29
N ILE A 157 1.85 -4.12 -8.27
CA ILE A 157 1.55 -4.47 -9.68
C ILE A 157 2.66 -5.36 -10.26
N ASP A 158 3.92 -5.12 -9.87
CA ASP A 158 5.07 -5.86 -10.39
C ASP A 158 5.10 -7.33 -9.92
N VAL A 159 4.35 -7.67 -8.87
CA VAL A 159 4.19 -9.04 -8.37
C VAL A 159 2.84 -9.66 -8.76
N GLY A 160 2.01 -8.94 -9.53
CA GLY A 160 0.72 -9.42 -10.00
C GLY A 160 -0.46 -9.12 -9.07
N MET A 161 -0.27 -8.34 -8.01
CA MET A 161 -1.36 -7.87 -7.16
C MET A 161 -2.13 -6.74 -7.84
N ARG A 162 -3.39 -6.56 -7.46
CA ARG A 162 -4.18 -5.41 -7.88
C ARG A 162 -3.84 -4.19 -7.04
N PHE A 163 -3.82 -3.01 -7.65
CA PHE A 163 -3.54 -1.75 -6.97
C PHE A 163 -4.79 -0.89 -6.89
N ILE A 164 -5.15 -0.46 -5.69
CA ILE A 164 -6.24 0.48 -5.41
C ILE A 164 -5.62 1.81 -5.02
N TYR A 165 -5.86 2.81 -5.84
CA TYR A 165 -5.34 4.16 -5.59
C TYR A 165 -6.28 4.94 -4.67
N ILE A 166 -5.73 5.52 -3.61
CA ILE A 166 -6.42 6.45 -2.72
C ILE A 166 -5.88 7.86 -2.96
N GLN A 167 -6.77 8.84 -2.99
CA GLN A 167 -6.33 10.23 -3.06
C GLN A 167 -5.51 10.56 -1.81
N PRO A 168 -4.29 11.11 -1.96
CA PRO A 168 -3.39 11.34 -0.83
C PRO A 168 -3.98 12.26 0.22
N ILE A 169 -3.88 11.86 1.48
CA ILE A 169 -4.14 12.75 2.63
C ILE A 169 -2.85 13.50 2.88
N THR A 170 -2.84 14.80 2.56
CA THR A 170 -1.65 15.66 2.64
C THR A 170 -1.39 16.12 4.08
N GLY A 171 -0.14 16.29 4.46
CA GLY A 171 0.31 16.84 5.74
C GLY A 171 1.69 16.28 6.14
N ASN A 172 2.58 17.14 6.62
CA ASN A 172 3.93 16.83 7.15
C ASN A 172 4.84 16.01 6.22
N GLU A 173 4.52 15.94 4.93
CA GLU A 173 5.25 15.20 3.94
C GLU A 173 6.40 16.04 3.35
N PRO A 174 7.62 15.45 3.15
CA PRO A 174 8.69 16.13 2.44
C PRO A 174 8.28 16.53 1.02
N PHE A 175 8.59 17.76 0.60
CA PHE A 175 8.20 18.30 -0.72
C PHE A 175 8.58 17.39 -1.89
N ILE A 176 9.78 16.78 -1.85
CA ILE A 176 10.24 15.87 -2.92
C ILE A 176 9.33 14.64 -3.02
N HIS A 177 8.85 14.11 -1.89
CA HIS A 177 7.92 12.98 -1.89
C HIS A 177 6.57 13.36 -2.51
N ALA A 178 6.02 14.51 -2.10
CA ALA A 178 4.79 15.05 -2.67
C ALA A 178 4.90 15.27 -4.19
N LEU A 179 6.00 15.88 -4.64
CA LEU A 179 6.24 16.16 -6.05
C LEU A 179 6.38 14.88 -6.89
N THR A 180 7.20 13.93 -6.46
CA THR A 180 7.41 12.67 -7.21
C THR A 180 6.14 11.82 -7.25
N ARG A 181 5.39 11.75 -6.14
CA ARG A 181 4.07 11.11 -6.09
C ARG A 181 3.09 11.75 -7.06
N TYR A 182 3.01 13.08 -7.08
CA TYR A 182 2.15 13.83 -8.00
C TYR A 182 2.51 13.58 -9.48
N LEU A 183 3.80 13.58 -9.82
CA LEU A 183 4.26 13.29 -11.17
C LEU A 183 3.91 11.85 -11.60
N ALA A 184 4.06 10.88 -10.71
CA ALA A 184 3.65 9.50 -10.97
C ALA A 184 2.13 9.37 -11.18
N TYR A 185 1.33 10.07 -10.39
CA TYR A 185 -0.12 10.17 -10.57
C TYR A 185 -0.48 10.82 -11.92
N LEU A 186 0.22 11.90 -12.29
CA LEU A 186 -0.01 12.56 -13.57
C LEU A 186 0.29 11.62 -14.74
N CYS A 187 1.38 10.84 -14.68
CA CYS A 187 1.65 9.79 -15.65
C CYS A 187 0.49 8.80 -15.74
N ALA A 188 -0.03 8.32 -14.61
CA ALA A 188 -1.17 7.39 -14.60
C ALA A 188 -2.42 7.99 -15.26
N ARG A 189 -2.70 9.27 -15.03
CA ARG A 189 -3.81 9.99 -15.68
C ARG A 189 -3.60 10.11 -17.19
N ILE A 190 -2.42 10.53 -17.64
CA ILE A 190 -2.10 10.70 -19.07
C ILE A 190 -2.28 9.38 -19.82
N TYR A 191 -1.86 8.27 -19.22
CA TYR A 191 -2.01 6.94 -19.83
C TYR A 191 -3.40 6.32 -19.63
N GLY A 192 -4.37 7.04 -19.04
CA GLY A 192 -5.72 6.53 -18.81
C GLY A 192 -5.76 5.28 -17.91
N LYS A 193 -4.84 5.19 -16.95
CA LYS A 193 -4.70 4.03 -16.06
C LYS A 193 -5.51 4.12 -14.77
N ILE A 194 -6.16 5.26 -14.52
CA ILE A 194 -7.02 5.48 -13.35
C ILE A 194 -8.47 5.36 -13.80
N PRO A 195 -9.24 4.37 -13.28
CA PRO A 195 -10.67 4.29 -13.56
C PRO A 195 -11.37 5.53 -13.00
N GLN A 196 -12.45 5.96 -13.67
CA GLN A 196 -13.28 7.04 -13.13
C GLN A 196 -13.89 6.55 -11.81
N SER A 197 -13.73 7.35 -10.76
CA SER A 197 -14.42 7.10 -9.49
C SER A 197 -15.92 7.26 -9.71
N HIS A 198 -16.64 6.20 -9.44
CA HIS A 198 -18.11 6.22 -9.41
C HIS A 198 -18.63 6.98 -8.21
#